data_438322b9f32224592a74f2d3a4f932bd
#
_entry.id   438322b9f32224592a74f2d3a4f932bd
#
_cell.length_a   1.000
_cell.length_b   1.000
_cell.length_c   1.000
_cell.angle_alpha   90.00
_cell.angle_beta   90.00
_cell.angle_gamma   90.00
#
_symmetry.space_group_name_H-M   'P 1'
#
loop_
_entity.id
_entity.type
_entity.pdbx_description
1 polymer ?
#
loop_
_entity_poly.entity_id
_entity_poly.type
_entity_poly.pdbx_seq_one_letter_code
_entity_poly.pdbx_strand_id
1 'polypeptide(L)'
;MVGLGMTTVDESDDMNAKADRERAPKWKHDGVRVIPGHALDPNTPQTPGMDRKAAINYARVGAQKIWAGTVNIRPNAKTGAHHHGELESIIYVVSGKARMRWGERLEFSTEAGPGDFIFVPPFVPHQEINASASEPLECVVVRSDNEAVVVNLDIEPVEKPDEVLWIDPIHKG
;
A
#
# COMPACT_ATOMS: atom_id res chain seq x y z
N MET A 1 -37.80 31.53 52.33
CA MET A 1 -38.11 30.89 51.05
C MET A 1 -36.82 30.63 50.31
N VAL A 2 -36.39 29.38 50.29
CA VAL A 2 -35.17 28.96 49.62
C VAL A 2 -35.61 28.32 48.32
N GLY A 3 -35.27 28.96 47.16
CA GLY A 3 -35.57 28.43 45.83
C GLY A 3 -34.71 27.25 45.51
N LEU A 4 -35.31 26.09 45.30
CA LEU A 4 -34.64 24.94 44.67
C LEU A 4 -34.40 25.26 43.18
N GLY A 5 -33.13 25.42 42.81
CA GLY A 5 -32.72 25.40 41.42
C GLY A 5 -32.85 23.98 40.89
N MET A 6 -33.80 23.75 39.98
CA MET A 6 -33.88 22.57 39.18
C MET A 6 -32.76 22.66 38.10
N THR A 7 -31.71 21.88 38.22
CA THR A 7 -30.76 21.61 37.16
C THR A 7 -31.46 20.72 36.11
N THR A 8 -31.83 21.31 34.99
CA THR A 8 -32.23 20.53 33.82
C THR A 8 -31.00 19.81 33.27
N VAL A 9 -30.94 18.50 33.43
CA VAL A 9 -29.97 17.65 32.69
C VAL A 9 -30.34 17.76 31.23
N ASP A 10 -29.39 18.13 30.41
CA ASP A 10 -29.57 18.25 28.95
C ASP A 10 -29.84 16.86 28.37
N GLU A 11 -31.02 16.66 27.79
CA GLU A 11 -31.42 15.40 27.16
C GLU A 11 -30.47 15.00 26.00
N SER A 12 -29.71 15.95 25.43
CA SER A 12 -28.72 15.70 24.38
C SER A 12 -27.49 14.96 24.93
N ASP A 13 -27.07 15.24 26.15
CA ASP A 13 -25.94 14.58 26.81
C ASP A 13 -26.28 13.11 27.15
N ASP A 14 -27.53 12.85 27.55
CA ASP A 14 -27.99 11.50 27.88
C ASP A 14 -28.16 10.61 26.62
N MET A 15 -28.63 11.20 25.51
CA MET A 15 -28.70 10.49 24.22
C MET A 15 -27.32 10.16 23.65
N ASN A 16 -26.35 11.05 23.76
CA ASN A 16 -24.98 10.80 23.35
C ASN A 16 -24.32 9.71 24.20
N ALA A 17 -24.47 9.77 25.51
CA ALA A 17 -23.94 8.76 26.45
C ALA A 17 -24.56 7.37 26.23
N LYS A 18 -25.84 7.30 25.85
CA LYS A 18 -26.52 6.04 25.52
C LYS A 18 -26.03 5.49 24.17
N ALA A 19 -25.87 6.34 23.16
CA ALA A 19 -25.32 5.96 21.85
C ALA A 19 -23.88 5.46 21.98
N ASP A 20 -23.07 6.04 22.85
CA ASP A 20 -21.70 5.60 23.11
C ASP A 20 -21.64 4.27 23.85
N ARG A 21 -22.56 4.01 24.78
CA ARG A 21 -22.67 2.70 25.47
C ARG A 21 -23.09 1.59 24.51
N GLU A 22 -23.95 1.86 23.55
CA GLU A 22 -24.38 0.91 22.52
C GLU A 22 -23.28 0.65 21.49
N ARG A 23 -22.41 1.64 21.21
CA ARG A 23 -21.27 1.53 20.29
C ARG A 23 -20.08 0.78 20.89
N ALA A 24 -19.88 0.87 22.22
CA ALA A 24 -18.71 0.27 22.87
C ALA A 24 -18.53 -1.24 22.59
N PRO A 25 -19.57 -2.11 22.60
CA PRO A 25 -19.44 -3.51 22.23
C PRO A 25 -19.08 -3.70 20.76
N LYS A 26 -19.59 -2.84 19.86
CA LYS A 26 -19.28 -2.89 18.44
C LYS A 26 -17.81 -2.57 18.17
N TRP A 27 -17.28 -1.52 18.79
CA TRP A 27 -15.87 -1.14 18.63
C TRP A 27 -14.89 -2.14 19.19
N LYS A 28 -15.28 -2.97 20.13
CA LYS A 28 -14.46 -4.07 20.62
C LYS A 28 -14.19 -5.13 19.51
N HIS A 29 -15.17 -5.38 18.66
CA HIS A 29 -15.10 -6.42 17.62
C HIS A 29 -14.80 -5.84 16.22
N ASP A 30 -15.34 -4.66 15.92
CA ASP A 30 -15.23 -4.00 14.62
C ASP A 30 -14.29 -2.78 14.62
N GLY A 31 -13.53 -2.60 15.69
CA GLY A 31 -12.57 -1.50 15.85
C GLY A 31 -11.23 -1.76 15.18
N VAL A 32 -10.18 -1.32 15.84
CA VAL A 32 -8.79 -1.51 15.37
C VAL A 32 -8.45 -3.01 15.32
N ARG A 33 -7.82 -3.41 14.23
CA ARG A 33 -7.38 -4.79 13.99
C ARG A 33 -5.90 -4.84 13.72
N VAL A 34 -5.23 -5.76 14.38
CA VAL A 34 -3.83 -6.09 14.12
C VAL A 34 -3.78 -7.42 13.39
N ILE A 35 -3.20 -7.42 12.19
CA ILE A 35 -2.95 -8.64 11.44
C ILE A 35 -1.52 -9.09 11.74
N PRO A 36 -1.33 -10.20 12.46
CA PRO A 36 0.02 -10.68 12.78
C PRO A 36 0.81 -11.04 11.52
N GLY A 37 2.11 -10.77 11.51
CA GLY A 37 2.97 -11.04 10.36
C GLY A 37 3.00 -12.52 9.91
N HIS A 38 2.79 -13.46 10.85
CA HIS A 38 2.69 -14.90 10.53
C HIS A 38 1.32 -15.32 9.98
N ALA A 39 0.33 -14.42 10.00
CA ALA A 39 -1.06 -14.68 9.55
C ALA A 39 -1.39 -13.93 8.25
N LEU A 40 -0.40 -13.47 7.50
CA LEU A 40 -0.61 -12.88 6.18
C LEU A 40 -1.12 -13.96 5.21
N ASP A 41 -2.02 -13.56 4.30
CA ASP A 41 -2.69 -14.47 3.37
C ASP A 41 -1.90 -14.61 2.06
N PRO A 42 -1.35 -15.79 1.76
CA PRO A 42 -0.68 -16.04 0.48
C PRO A 42 -1.64 -16.24 -0.70
N ASN A 43 -2.95 -16.38 -0.44
CA ASN A 43 -3.96 -16.52 -1.48
C ASN A 43 -4.27 -15.17 -2.16
N THR A 44 -3.29 -14.67 -2.89
CA THR A 44 -3.34 -13.41 -3.65
C THR A 44 -2.59 -13.61 -4.97
N PRO A 45 -2.90 -12.85 -6.04
CA PRO A 45 -2.23 -12.99 -7.32
C PRO A 45 -0.71 -12.92 -7.20
N GLN A 46 -0.04 -13.91 -7.77
CA GLN A 46 1.42 -14.05 -7.72
C GLN A 46 2.06 -13.71 -9.06
N THR A 47 3.32 -13.32 -9.01
CA THR A 47 4.20 -13.10 -10.16
C THR A 47 5.38 -14.07 -10.04
N PRO A 48 5.85 -14.69 -11.14
CA PRO A 48 7.02 -15.57 -11.06
C PRO A 48 8.23 -14.88 -10.42
N GLY A 49 8.86 -15.56 -9.46
CA GLY A 49 9.98 -15.02 -8.69
C GLY A 49 9.59 -14.08 -7.54
N MET A 50 8.30 -13.91 -7.29
CA MET A 50 7.77 -13.07 -6.22
C MET A 50 6.85 -13.89 -5.31
N ASP A 51 6.89 -13.59 -4.01
CA ASP A 51 5.99 -14.16 -3.00
C ASP A 51 5.22 -12.99 -2.35
N ARG A 52 3.95 -12.86 -2.72
CA ARG A 52 3.08 -11.78 -2.26
C ARG A 52 2.10 -12.33 -1.23
N LYS A 53 1.88 -11.55 -0.14
CA LYS A 53 0.94 -11.90 0.92
C LYS A 53 0.08 -10.70 1.28
N ALA A 54 -1.23 -10.90 1.34
CA ALA A 54 -2.18 -9.86 1.73
C ALA A 54 -2.28 -9.74 3.25
N ALA A 55 -2.20 -8.53 3.76
CA ALA A 55 -2.48 -8.19 5.15
C ALA A 55 -3.86 -7.54 5.29
N ILE A 56 -4.10 -6.47 4.53
CA ILE A 56 -5.30 -5.63 4.60
C ILE A 56 -6.00 -5.68 3.23
N ASN A 57 -7.22 -6.14 3.21
CA ASN A 57 -8.11 -6.08 2.05
C ASN A 57 -9.57 -6.23 2.52
N TYR A 58 -10.51 -6.21 1.58
CA TYR A 58 -11.93 -6.36 1.89
C TYR A 58 -12.22 -7.72 2.57
N ALA A 59 -11.71 -8.81 2.03
CA ALA A 59 -12.02 -10.16 2.52
C ALA A 59 -11.53 -10.40 3.96
N ARG A 60 -10.40 -9.79 4.34
CA ARG A 60 -9.80 -10.00 5.67
C ARG A 60 -10.32 -9.06 6.74
N VAL A 61 -10.49 -7.80 6.39
CA VAL A 61 -10.80 -6.75 7.37
C VAL A 61 -11.92 -5.82 6.95
N GLY A 62 -12.56 -6.05 5.80
CA GLY A 62 -13.60 -5.18 5.26
C GLY A 62 -13.09 -3.83 4.77
N ALA A 63 -11.80 -3.72 4.44
CA ALA A 63 -11.24 -2.50 3.87
C ALA A 63 -11.83 -2.23 2.49
N GLN A 64 -12.29 -1.01 2.23
CA GLN A 64 -12.99 -0.66 0.98
C GLN A 64 -12.14 0.19 0.04
N LYS A 65 -11.13 0.88 0.56
CA LYS A 65 -10.37 1.90 -0.18
C LYS A 65 -8.90 1.58 -0.31
N ILE A 66 -8.41 0.55 0.34
CA ILE A 66 -7.00 0.18 0.35
C ILE A 66 -6.82 -1.34 0.33
N TRP A 67 -5.76 -1.75 -0.32
CA TRP A 67 -5.14 -3.05 -0.17
C TRP A 67 -3.72 -2.84 0.37
N ALA A 68 -3.26 -3.67 1.30
CA ALA A 68 -1.88 -3.64 1.76
C ALA A 68 -1.37 -5.06 2.02
N GLY A 69 -0.09 -5.28 1.72
CA GLY A 69 0.55 -6.56 1.91
C GLY A 69 2.06 -6.46 1.79
N THR A 70 2.70 -7.61 1.79
CA THR A 70 4.15 -7.75 1.58
C THR A 70 4.43 -8.41 0.25
N VAL A 71 5.60 -8.14 -0.30
CA VAL A 71 6.17 -8.88 -1.42
C VAL A 71 7.64 -9.18 -1.14
N ASN A 72 8.02 -10.44 -1.33
CA ASN A 72 9.41 -10.87 -1.37
C ASN A 72 9.78 -11.18 -2.82
N ILE A 73 10.81 -10.53 -3.33
CA ILE A 73 11.27 -10.65 -4.71
C ILE A 73 12.65 -11.33 -4.70
N ARG A 74 12.73 -12.48 -5.33
CA ARG A 74 13.99 -13.25 -5.40
C ARG A 74 15.08 -12.48 -6.12
N PRO A 75 16.36 -12.79 -5.86
CA PRO A 75 17.47 -12.22 -6.61
C PRO A 75 17.25 -12.33 -8.14
N ASN A 76 17.59 -11.27 -8.87
CA ASN A 76 17.40 -11.14 -10.32
C ASN A 76 15.96 -11.24 -10.84
N ALA A 77 14.96 -11.42 -9.98
CA ALA A 77 13.57 -11.47 -10.42
C ALA A 77 13.07 -10.07 -10.80
N LYS A 78 12.16 -10.02 -11.75
CA LYS A 78 11.51 -8.81 -12.24
C LYS A 78 10.09 -9.11 -12.73
N THR A 79 9.24 -8.09 -12.72
CA THR A 79 7.94 -8.17 -13.39
C THR A 79 8.10 -8.01 -14.91
N GLY A 80 7.06 -8.35 -15.67
CA GLY A 80 6.85 -7.77 -17.01
C GLY A 80 6.53 -6.28 -16.90
N ALA A 81 6.49 -5.59 -18.06
CA ALA A 81 5.95 -4.24 -18.12
C ALA A 81 4.43 -4.28 -17.91
N HIS A 82 3.92 -3.41 -17.04
CA HIS A 82 2.48 -3.36 -16.71
C HIS A 82 2.11 -2.01 -16.12
N HIS A 83 0.81 -1.78 -15.95
CA HIS A 83 0.26 -0.71 -15.11
C HIS A 83 -0.91 -1.22 -14.28
N HIS A 84 -1.34 -0.44 -13.32
CA HIS A 84 -2.43 -0.78 -12.40
C HIS A 84 -3.72 0.03 -12.66
N GLY A 85 -3.93 0.51 -13.89
CA GLY A 85 -5.09 1.34 -14.24
C GLY A 85 -5.12 2.62 -13.39
N GLU A 86 -6.27 2.93 -12.83
CA GLU A 86 -6.51 4.11 -12.00
C GLU A 86 -5.89 4.04 -10.60
N LEU A 87 -5.32 2.89 -10.22
CA LEU A 87 -4.79 2.70 -8.88
C LEU A 87 -3.47 3.45 -8.67
N GLU A 88 -3.34 4.01 -7.49
CA GLU A 88 -2.07 4.48 -6.96
C GLU A 88 -1.42 3.38 -6.13
N SER A 89 -0.11 3.29 -6.17
CA SER A 89 0.64 2.34 -5.35
C SER A 89 1.77 3.03 -4.61
N ILE A 90 1.95 2.61 -3.36
CA ILE A 90 3.12 2.92 -2.56
C ILE A 90 3.87 1.62 -2.33
N ILE A 91 5.18 1.63 -2.54
CA ILE A 91 6.07 0.53 -2.23
C ILE A 91 7.10 1.05 -1.23
N TYR A 92 7.14 0.45 -0.06
CA TYR A 92 8.16 0.74 0.96
C TYR A 92 9.20 -0.38 0.98
N VAL A 93 10.46 -0.04 0.79
CA VAL A 93 11.55 -1.01 0.81
C VAL A 93 11.93 -1.32 2.25
N VAL A 94 11.74 -2.57 2.67
CA VAL A 94 12.11 -3.05 3.99
C VAL A 94 13.57 -3.48 4.01
N SER A 95 13.98 -4.28 3.02
CA SER A 95 15.36 -4.74 2.86
C SER A 95 15.67 -5.05 1.40
N GLY A 96 16.92 -5.03 1.04
CA GLY A 96 17.38 -5.26 -0.32
C GLY A 96 17.45 -3.99 -1.16
N LYS A 97 17.48 -4.14 -2.48
CA LYS A 97 17.65 -3.04 -3.44
C LYS A 97 16.65 -3.17 -4.59
N ALA A 98 15.71 -2.26 -4.64
CA ALA A 98 14.73 -2.16 -5.72
C ALA A 98 15.29 -1.32 -6.88
N ARG A 99 14.94 -1.69 -8.11
CA ARG A 99 15.06 -0.84 -9.28
C ARG A 99 13.71 -0.76 -9.96
N MET A 100 13.26 0.46 -10.23
CA MET A 100 12.08 0.73 -11.02
C MET A 100 12.50 1.18 -12.42
N ARG A 101 11.80 0.71 -13.44
CA ARG A 101 11.83 1.28 -14.77
C ARG A 101 10.43 1.70 -15.15
N TRP A 102 10.28 2.82 -15.83
CA TRP A 102 8.97 3.32 -16.26
C TRP A 102 9.05 4.10 -17.58
N GLY A 103 7.89 4.41 -18.13
CA GLY A 103 7.71 5.13 -19.39
C GLY A 103 7.23 4.20 -20.49
N GLU A 104 6.92 4.78 -21.63
CA GLU A 104 6.36 4.09 -22.83
C GLU A 104 7.27 2.97 -23.36
N ARG A 105 8.57 3.11 -23.15
CA ARG A 105 9.61 2.14 -23.50
C ARG A 105 10.48 1.76 -22.30
N LEU A 106 9.99 1.94 -21.09
CA LEU A 106 10.75 1.75 -19.86
C LEU A 106 12.09 2.51 -19.88
N GLU A 107 12.06 3.72 -20.44
CA GLU A 107 13.23 4.54 -20.73
C GLU A 107 13.79 5.28 -19.52
N PHE A 108 13.05 5.32 -18.43
CA PHE A 108 13.50 5.93 -17.16
C PHE A 108 13.77 4.87 -16.11
N SER A 109 14.70 5.13 -15.20
CA SER A 109 14.99 4.24 -14.08
C SER A 109 15.39 5.00 -12.82
N THR A 110 15.14 4.37 -11.68
CA THR A 110 15.65 4.79 -10.37
C THR A 110 15.84 3.59 -9.46
N GLU A 111 16.68 3.71 -8.45
CA GLU A 111 16.90 2.70 -7.43
C GLU A 111 16.40 3.20 -6.07
N ALA A 112 15.97 2.26 -5.24
CA ALA A 112 15.52 2.50 -3.88
C ALA A 112 16.08 1.42 -2.94
N GLY A 113 16.50 1.85 -1.76
CA GLY A 113 17.02 1.00 -0.69
C GLY A 113 16.14 1.01 0.55
N PRO A 114 16.57 0.31 1.62
CA PRO A 114 15.78 0.22 2.86
C PRO A 114 15.42 1.60 3.43
N GLY A 115 14.14 1.79 3.74
CA GLY A 115 13.58 3.05 4.22
C GLY A 115 13.03 3.96 3.14
N ASP A 116 13.29 3.69 1.87
CA ASP A 116 12.77 4.50 0.76
C ASP A 116 11.32 4.14 0.44
N PHE A 117 10.58 5.15 0.00
CA PHE A 117 9.23 5.03 -0.54
C PHE A 117 9.24 5.25 -2.04
N ILE A 118 8.56 4.38 -2.77
CA ILE A 118 8.33 4.48 -4.20
C ILE A 118 6.84 4.77 -4.41
N PHE A 119 6.52 5.81 -5.15
CA PHE A 119 5.16 6.11 -5.58
C PHE A 119 4.98 5.74 -7.04
N VAL A 120 3.96 4.94 -7.34
CA VAL A 120 3.58 4.58 -8.71
C VAL A 120 2.24 5.24 -9.02
N PRO A 121 2.23 6.26 -9.90
CA PRO A 121 0.99 6.95 -10.31
C PRO A 121 0.07 6.05 -11.13
N PRO A 122 -1.21 6.44 -11.31
CA PRO A 122 -2.13 5.77 -12.21
C PRO A 122 -1.59 5.70 -13.65
N PHE A 123 -1.90 4.60 -14.34
CA PHE A 123 -1.63 4.34 -15.76
C PHE A 123 -0.15 4.36 -16.21
N VAL A 124 0.79 4.58 -15.31
CA VAL A 124 2.21 4.62 -15.69
C VAL A 124 2.71 3.21 -16.02
N PRO A 125 3.17 2.96 -17.24
CA PRO A 125 3.87 1.74 -17.59
C PRO A 125 5.15 1.60 -16.75
N HIS A 126 5.30 0.50 -16.03
CA HIS A 126 6.47 0.29 -15.18
C HIS A 126 6.86 -1.18 -15.05
N GLN A 127 8.04 -1.39 -14.51
CA GLN A 127 8.62 -2.70 -14.21
C GLN A 127 9.32 -2.62 -12.85
N GLU A 128 9.06 -3.60 -11.99
CA GLU A 128 9.71 -3.78 -10.70
C GLU A 128 10.82 -4.82 -10.81
N ILE A 129 12.01 -4.51 -10.31
CA ILE A 129 13.21 -5.34 -10.45
C ILE A 129 13.90 -5.44 -9.10
N ASN A 130 14.28 -6.66 -8.69
CA ASN A 130 15.30 -6.81 -7.66
C ASN A 130 16.68 -6.56 -8.30
N ALA A 131 17.33 -5.47 -7.90
CA ALA A 131 18.62 -5.08 -8.47
C ALA A 131 19.80 -5.89 -7.94
N SER A 132 19.58 -6.78 -6.96
CA SER A 132 20.62 -7.67 -6.42
C SER A 132 20.61 -9.04 -7.11
N ALA A 133 21.78 -9.57 -7.36
CA ALA A 133 21.98 -10.93 -7.88
C ALA A 133 22.01 -11.99 -6.76
N SER A 134 22.14 -11.59 -5.48
CA SER A 134 22.34 -12.51 -4.36
C SER A 134 21.33 -12.33 -3.23
N GLU A 135 20.80 -11.12 -3.03
CA GLU A 135 19.96 -10.79 -1.89
C GLU A 135 18.50 -10.66 -2.29
N PRO A 136 17.54 -11.15 -1.47
CA PRO A 136 16.13 -10.91 -1.70
C PRO A 136 15.79 -9.42 -1.50
N LEU A 137 14.74 -8.97 -2.15
CA LEU A 137 14.14 -7.65 -1.95
C LEU A 137 12.81 -7.84 -1.23
N GLU A 138 12.67 -7.23 -0.07
CA GLU A 138 11.45 -7.26 0.73
C GLU A 138 10.80 -5.89 0.75
N CYS A 139 9.51 -5.84 0.39
CA CYS A 139 8.74 -4.61 0.35
C CYS A 139 7.38 -4.77 1.01
N VAL A 140 6.87 -3.65 1.52
CA VAL A 140 5.45 -3.45 1.81
C VAL A 140 4.83 -2.73 0.62
N VAL A 141 3.69 -3.22 0.15
CA VAL A 141 2.93 -2.61 -0.95
C VAL A 141 1.57 -2.17 -0.43
N VAL A 142 1.19 -0.93 -0.73
CA VAL A 142 -0.13 -0.38 -0.46
C VAL A 142 -0.73 0.12 -1.77
N ARG A 143 -2.00 -0.21 -2.02
CA ARG A 143 -2.76 0.24 -3.20
C ARG A 143 -4.04 0.92 -2.79
N SER A 144 -4.48 1.87 -3.62
CA SER A 144 -5.65 2.70 -3.35
C SER A 144 -6.99 1.99 -3.49
N ASP A 145 -7.03 0.74 -3.95
CA ASP A 145 -8.24 -0.06 -4.06
C ASP A 145 -7.97 -1.53 -3.71
N ASN A 146 -9.04 -2.29 -3.48
CA ASN A 146 -8.99 -3.72 -3.17
C ASN A 146 -8.92 -4.62 -4.40
N GLU A 147 -9.22 -4.12 -5.57
CA GLU A 147 -9.16 -4.90 -6.80
C GLU A 147 -7.72 -5.01 -7.31
N ALA A 148 -7.34 -6.23 -7.68
CA ALA A 148 -6.04 -6.49 -8.28
C ALA A 148 -6.10 -6.14 -9.78
N VAL A 149 -5.91 -4.87 -10.12
CA VAL A 149 -5.81 -4.43 -11.51
C VAL A 149 -4.36 -4.57 -11.96
N VAL A 150 -4.14 -5.40 -12.98
CA VAL A 150 -2.85 -5.54 -13.67
C VAL A 150 -3.12 -5.60 -15.17
N VAL A 151 -2.64 -4.61 -15.89
CA VAL A 151 -2.68 -4.56 -17.35
C VAL A 151 -1.27 -4.80 -17.88
N ASN A 152 -1.02 -6.00 -18.38
CA ASN A 152 0.27 -6.35 -18.97
C ASN A 152 0.45 -5.65 -20.31
N LEU A 153 1.65 -5.15 -20.55
CA LEU A 153 2.01 -4.38 -21.72
C LEU A 153 3.11 -5.09 -22.49
N ASP A 154 2.96 -5.15 -23.81
CA ASP A 154 4.00 -5.62 -24.71
C ASP A 154 4.89 -4.43 -25.12
N ILE A 155 5.90 -4.17 -24.29
CA ILE A 155 6.84 -3.07 -24.47
C ILE A 155 8.21 -3.63 -24.82
N GLU A 156 8.82 -3.12 -25.89
CA GLU A 156 10.23 -3.32 -26.17
C GLU A 156 11.04 -2.25 -25.41
N PRO A 157 11.71 -2.62 -24.29
CA PRO A 157 12.41 -1.66 -23.46
C PRO A 157 13.64 -1.10 -24.16
N VAL A 158 13.99 0.17 -23.89
CA VAL A 158 15.29 0.69 -24.29
C VAL A 158 16.41 -0.08 -23.60
N GLU A 159 17.54 -0.22 -24.26
CA GLU A 159 18.68 -0.96 -23.71
C GLU A 159 19.26 -0.26 -22.48
N LYS A 160 19.39 1.06 -22.52
CA LYS A 160 19.93 1.88 -21.43
C LYS A 160 18.91 2.93 -21.04
N PRO A 161 18.22 2.74 -19.89
CA PRO A 161 17.31 3.76 -19.36
C PRO A 161 18.10 4.93 -18.77
N ASP A 162 17.51 6.11 -18.83
CA ASP A 162 18.01 7.29 -18.16
C ASP A 162 17.73 7.18 -16.66
N GLU A 163 18.75 7.47 -15.85
CA GLU A 163 18.57 7.53 -14.39
C GLU A 163 17.91 8.86 -14.01
N VAL A 164 16.83 8.77 -13.23
CA VAL A 164 16.07 9.93 -12.77
C VAL A 164 16.09 9.98 -11.25
N LEU A 165 16.58 11.07 -10.71
CA LEU A 165 16.50 11.38 -9.28
C LEU A 165 15.31 12.32 -9.04
N TRP A 166 14.43 11.93 -8.11
CA TRP A 166 13.34 12.79 -7.71
C TRP A 166 13.84 13.97 -6.88
N ILE A 167 13.39 15.17 -7.23
CA ILE A 167 13.66 16.39 -6.48
C ILE A 167 12.34 16.95 -6.00
N ASP A 168 12.21 17.15 -4.68
CA ASP A 168 11.02 17.73 -4.09
C ASP A 168 10.82 19.18 -4.59
N PRO A 169 9.75 19.48 -5.35
CA PRO A 169 9.53 20.82 -5.87
C PRO A 169 9.14 21.84 -4.80
N ILE A 170 8.73 21.39 -3.62
CA ILE A 170 8.31 22.26 -2.50
C ILE A 170 9.51 22.73 -1.70
N HIS A 171 10.54 21.91 -1.56
CA HIS A 171 11.74 22.15 -0.78
C HIS A 171 12.97 22.49 -1.63
N LYS A 172 12.77 23.12 -2.77
CA LYS A 172 13.87 23.69 -3.53
C LYS A 172 14.50 24.82 -2.70
N GLY A 173 15.57 24.46 -2.00
CA GLY A 173 16.43 25.41 -1.32
C GLY A 173 17.12 26.39 -2.28
#